data_5368a6b25df1429ab3df322729421fb3
#
_entry.id   5368a6b25df1429ab3df322729421fb3
#
_cell.length_a   1.000
_cell.length_b   1.000
_cell.length_c   1.000
_cell.angle_alpha   90.00
_cell.angle_beta   90.00
_cell.angle_gamma   90.00
#
_symmetry.space_group_name_H-M   'P 1'
#
loop_
_entity.id
_entity.type
_entity.pdbx_description
1 polymer ?
#
loop_
_entity_poly.entity_id
_entity_poly.type
_entity_poly.pdbx_seq_one_letter_code
_entity_poly.pdbx_strand_id
1 'polypeptide(L)'
;MRIGIFSDVHANLEALQAVLSAYQQTQIDRYICLGDTVGYGANPNECCQIVRDLADLVILGNHDAACSGRMSTEWFNAAARVAVEGHQHMLAHTHMSWLAQLPYRIELDNMLLCHGSPYHQEEFPYILDEADVEAIVQHGSTYQSLIFVGHTHLATAFIFREQPVLRIWEDPHTTIQILPDHRYVFNVGSVGQPRDGDWRASYGIFDTEARSFELRRAEYDVDTASEKIVRLGFPLTLSERLFLGL
;
A
#
# COMPACT_ATOMS: atom_id res chain seq x y z
N MET A 1 -4.19 -12.52 -17.57
CA MET A 1 -5.00 -11.70 -16.66
C MET A 1 -4.13 -10.61 -16.09
N ARG A 2 -4.60 -9.36 -16.09
CA ARG A 2 -3.89 -8.22 -15.50
C ARG A 2 -4.53 -7.81 -14.18
N ILE A 3 -3.71 -7.69 -13.15
CA ILE A 3 -4.14 -7.35 -11.79
C ILE A 3 -3.55 -5.99 -11.44
N GLY A 4 -4.39 -5.01 -11.15
CA GLY A 4 -4.00 -3.74 -10.55
C GLY A 4 -3.75 -3.92 -9.07
N ILE A 5 -2.56 -3.59 -8.59
CA ILE A 5 -2.18 -3.73 -7.18
C ILE A 5 -1.77 -2.36 -6.65
N PHE A 6 -2.38 -1.91 -5.57
CA PHE A 6 -2.08 -0.63 -4.94
C PHE A 6 -2.17 -0.74 -3.41
N SER A 7 -1.59 0.22 -2.71
CA SER A 7 -1.50 0.25 -1.25
C SER A 7 -1.46 1.69 -0.73
N ASP A 8 -1.68 1.83 0.56
CA ASP A 8 -1.38 3.07 1.29
C ASP A 8 -2.08 4.29 0.66
N VAL A 9 -3.42 4.16 0.49
CA VAL A 9 -4.27 5.22 -0.09
C VAL A 9 -4.35 6.43 0.83
N HIS A 10 -4.34 6.17 2.14
CA HIS A 10 -4.25 7.19 3.18
C HIS A 10 -5.24 8.35 3.00
N ALA A 11 -6.50 8.02 2.71
CA ALA A 11 -7.57 9.01 2.56
C ALA A 11 -7.24 10.17 1.60
N ASN A 12 -6.30 9.96 0.65
CA ASN A 12 -5.95 10.89 -0.42
C ASN A 12 -6.81 10.59 -1.66
N LEU A 13 -7.94 11.25 -1.73
CA LEU A 13 -8.94 11.02 -2.78
C LEU A 13 -8.40 11.40 -4.17
N GLU A 14 -7.65 12.48 -4.26
CA GLU A 14 -7.08 12.99 -5.51
C GLU A 14 -6.09 11.97 -6.10
N ALA A 15 -5.22 11.44 -5.26
CA ALA A 15 -4.25 10.42 -5.68
C ALA A 15 -4.93 9.11 -6.08
N LEU A 16 -5.92 8.66 -5.30
CA LEU A 16 -6.69 7.46 -5.62
C LEU A 16 -7.41 7.61 -6.97
N GLN A 17 -8.07 8.72 -7.22
CA GLN A 17 -8.77 8.98 -8.48
C GLN A 17 -7.80 9.03 -9.67
N ALA A 18 -6.61 9.61 -9.50
CA ALA A 18 -5.59 9.63 -10.53
C ALA A 18 -5.10 8.22 -10.88
N VAL A 19 -4.84 7.37 -9.89
CA VAL A 19 -4.47 5.96 -10.11
C VAL A 19 -5.59 5.20 -10.82
N LEU A 20 -6.84 5.39 -10.42
CA LEU A 20 -7.98 4.73 -11.08
C LEU A 20 -8.14 5.18 -12.53
N SER A 21 -7.94 6.46 -12.82
CA SER A 21 -7.94 6.99 -14.19
C SER A 21 -6.81 6.39 -15.03
N ALA A 22 -5.62 6.20 -14.43
CA ALA A 22 -4.50 5.55 -15.10
C ALA A 22 -4.75 4.05 -15.36
N TYR A 23 -5.39 3.34 -14.44
CA TYR A 23 -5.81 1.95 -14.66
C TYR A 23 -6.84 1.81 -15.80
N GLN A 24 -7.75 2.76 -15.97
CA GLN A 24 -8.73 2.74 -17.07
C GLN A 24 -8.07 2.77 -18.46
N GLN A 25 -6.86 3.33 -18.57
CA GLN A 25 -6.08 3.33 -19.82
C GLN A 25 -5.42 1.97 -20.09
N THR A 26 -5.47 1.08 -19.10
CA THR A 26 -4.90 -0.26 -19.17
C THR A 26 -6.03 -1.25 -18.87
N GLN A 27 -6.18 -2.29 -19.66
CA GLN A 27 -7.19 -3.31 -19.39
C GLN A 27 -6.82 -4.09 -18.12
N ILE A 28 -7.44 -3.75 -16.99
CA ILE A 28 -7.28 -4.41 -15.68
C ILE A 28 -8.47 -5.33 -15.46
N ASP A 29 -8.21 -6.58 -15.12
CA ASP A 29 -9.23 -7.61 -14.90
C ASP A 29 -9.65 -7.69 -13.42
N ARG A 30 -8.74 -7.40 -12.48
CA ARG A 30 -8.97 -7.45 -11.03
C ARG A 30 -8.16 -6.38 -10.30
N TYR A 31 -8.66 -5.96 -9.13
CA TYR A 31 -7.98 -4.98 -8.29
C TYR A 31 -7.69 -5.55 -6.89
N ILE A 32 -6.51 -5.23 -6.37
CA ILE A 32 -6.05 -5.62 -5.04
C ILE A 32 -5.56 -4.37 -4.30
N CYS A 33 -6.08 -4.15 -3.09
CA CYS A 33 -5.59 -3.12 -2.18
C CYS A 33 -4.86 -3.78 -1.01
N LEU A 34 -3.60 -3.38 -0.78
CA LEU A 34 -2.75 -3.95 0.26
C LEU A 34 -2.85 -3.20 1.61
N GLY A 35 -3.96 -2.54 1.86
CA GLY A 35 -4.24 -1.88 3.14
C GLY A 35 -3.91 -0.39 3.20
N ASP A 36 -4.09 0.16 4.39
CA ASP A 36 -3.98 1.58 4.70
C ASP A 36 -4.82 2.46 3.77
N THR A 37 -6.11 2.13 3.71
CA THR A 37 -7.11 2.94 3.01
C THR A 37 -7.28 4.30 3.68
N VAL A 38 -7.14 4.36 5.01
CA VAL A 38 -7.31 5.57 5.83
C VAL A 38 -5.99 6.03 6.46
N GLY A 39 -6.02 7.11 7.22
CA GLY A 39 -4.85 7.76 7.81
C GLY A 39 -4.36 8.94 6.97
N TYR A 40 -3.69 9.90 7.60
CA TYR A 40 -3.02 11.09 7.04
C TYR A 40 -3.89 12.06 6.24
N GLY A 41 -4.57 11.63 5.18
CA GLY A 41 -5.28 12.46 4.22
C GLY A 41 -6.66 12.94 4.70
N ALA A 42 -7.46 13.50 3.81
CA ALA A 42 -8.64 14.26 4.21
C ALA A 42 -9.98 13.57 3.89
N ASN A 43 -10.00 12.51 3.09
CA ASN A 43 -11.22 11.93 2.56
C ASN A 43 -11.40 10.44 2.94
N PRO A 44 -11.47 10.08 4.25
CA PRO A 44 -11.49 8.68 4.66
C PRO A 44 -12.74 7.92 4.19
N ASN A 45 -13.91 8.55 4.20
CA ASN A 45 -15.14 7.88 3.81
C ASN A 45 -15.20 7.60 2.31
N GLU A 46 -14.84 8.59 1.50
CA GLU A 46 -14.84 8.48 0.04
C GLU A 46 -13.82 7.42 -0.42
N CYS A 47 -12.63 7.41 0.17
CA CYS A 47 -11.61 6.40 -0.14
C CYS A 47 -12.07 5.00 0.27
N CYS A 48 -12.63 4.83 1.49
CA CYS A 48 -13.20 3.55 1.91
C CYS A 48 -14.30 3.07 0.96
N GLN A 49 -15.21 3.96 0.54
CA GLN A 49 -16.29 3.60 -0.37
C GLN A 49 -15.72 3.12 -1.72
N ILE A 50 -14.79 3.88 -2.30
CA ILE A 50 -14.18 3.55 -3.60
C ILE A 50 -13.42 2.23 -3.53
N VAL A 51 -12.56 2.05 -2.52
CA VAL A 51 -11.76 0.82 -2.37
C VAL A 51 -12.65 -0.40 -2.17
N ARG A 52 -13.68 -0.28 -1.33
CA ARG A 52 -14.63 -1.35 -1.05
C ARG A 52 -15.44 -1.76 -2.29
N ASP A 53 -15.80 -0.80 -3.14
CA ASP A 53 -16.63 -1.08 -4.32
C ASP A 53 -15.79 -1.59 -5.50
N LEU A 54 -14.50 -1.23 -5.54
CA LEU A 54 -13.62 -1.55 -6.64
C LEU A 54 -12.80 -2.82 -6.43
N ALA A 55 -12.17 -2.95 -5.25
CA ALA A 55 -11.14 -3.96 -5.05
C ALA A 55 -11.76 -5.33 -4.76
N ASP A 56 -11.34 -6.33 -5.53
CA ASP A 56 -11.75 -7.73 -5.32
C ASP A 56 -11.19 -8.29 -4.01
N LEU A 57 -10.00 -7.84 -3.62
CA LEU A 57 -9.32 -8.23 -2.39
C LEU A 57 -8.74 -7.00 -1.71
N VAL A 58 -8.96 -6.90 -0.40
CA VAL A 58 -8.42 -5.84 0.45
C VAL A 58 -7.83 -6.46 1.71
N ILE A 59 -6.65 -5.99 2.08
CA ILE A 59 -5.94 -6.39 3.29
C ILE A 59 -6.03 -5.28 4.33
N LEU A 60 -5.94 -5.63 5.60
CA LEU A 60 -5.87 -4.68 6.70
C LEU A 60 -4.48 -4.05 6.77
N GLY A 61 -4.40 -2.72 6.74
CA GLY A 61 -3.21 -1.97 7.10
C GLY A 61 -3.22 -1.55 8.57
N ASN A 62 -2.09 -1.03 9.08
CA ASN A 62 -2.00 -0.61 10.48
C ASN A 62 -2.85 0.62 10.80
N HIS A 63 -3.00 1.58 9.85
CA HIS A 63 -3.91 2.70 10.02
C HIS A 63 -5.37 2.26 10.00
N ASP A 64 -5.72 1.30 9.14
CA ASP A 64 -7.05 0.70 9.10
C ASP A 64 -7.37 -0.02 10.42
N ALA A 65 -6.38 -0.77 10.94
CA ALA A 65 -6.48 -1.47 12.22
C ALA A 65 -6.68 -0.49 13.39
N ALA A 66 -5.91 0.60 13.41
CA ALA A 66 -6.03 1.62 14.45
C ALA A 66 -7.36 2.37 14.36
N CYS A 67 -7.80 2.77 13.16
CA CYS A 67 -9.09 3.44 12.97
C CYS A 67 -10.28 2.54 13.35
N SER A 68 -10.19 1.23 13.12
CA SER A 68 -11.24 0.27 13.47
C SER A 68 -11.17 -0.30 14.89
N GLY A 69 -10.20 0.15 15.70
CA GLY A 69 -10.04 -0.27 17.09
C GLY A 69 -9.36 -1.63 17.29
N ARG A 70 -8.75 -2.20 16.24
CA ARG A 70 -8.00 -3.46 16.31
C ARG A 70 -6.54 -3.27 16.74
N MET A 71 -6.02 -2.02 16.73
CA MET A 71 -4.66 -1.67 17.13
C MET A 71 -4.66 -0.40 17.98
N SER A 72 -3.76 -0.30 18.97
CA SER A 72 -3.55 0.92 19.75
C SER A 72 -2.79 1.97 18.91
N THR A 73 -3.12 3.25 19.11
CA THR A 73 -2.40 4.39 18.51
C THR A 73 -1.12 4.78 19.23
N GLU A 74 -0.78 4.12 20.35
CA GLU A 74 0.38 4.48 21.20
C GLU A 74 1.71 4.45 20.46
N TRP A 75 1.84 3.55 19.48
CA TRP A 75 3.05 3.36 18.68
C TRP A 75 3.15 4.30 17.47
N PHE A 76 2.10 5.05 17.18
CA PHE A 76 2.09 6.01 16.10
C PHE A 76 2.87 7.27 16.46
N ASN A 77 3.59 7.87 15.50
CA ASN A 77 4.12 9.22 15.68
C ASN A 77 2.98 10.22 15.86
N ALA A 78 3.29 11.40 16.39
CA ALA A 78 2.29 12.38 16.77
C ALA A 78 1.37 12.80 15.62
N ALA A 79 1.91 13.00 14.41
CA ALA A 79 1.12 13.41 13.27
C ALA A 79 0.18 12.30 12.78
N ALA A 80 0.67 11.06 12.71
CA ALA A 80 -0.13 9.89 12.36
C ALA A 80 -1.26 9.66 13.38
N ARG A 81 -0.98 9.78 14.67
CA ARG A 81 -1.97 9.64 15.74
C ARG A 81 -3.10 10.64 15.59
N VAL A 82 -2.79 11.93 15.42
CA VAL A 82 -3.81 12.98 15.22
C VAL A 82 -4.70 12.66 14.03
N ALA A 83 -4.13 12.20 12.90
CA ALA A 83 -4.93 11.85 11.72
C ALA A 83 -5.81 10.61 11.97
N VAL A 84 -5.29 9.57 12.62
CA VAL A 84 -6.07 8.36 12.96
C VAL A 84 -7.22 8.69 13.90
N GLU A 85 -6.95 9.43 14.98
CA GLU A 85 -7.98 9.87 15.92
C GLU A 85 -9.03 10.77 15.26
N GLY A 86 -8.60 11.66 14.36
CA GLY A 86 -9.51 12.44 13.51
C GLY A 86 -10.40 11.56 12.63
N HIS A 87 -9.82 10.56 11.99
CA HIS A 87 -10.58 9.62 11.15
C HIS A 87 -11.54 8.75 11.94
N GLN A 88 -11.22 8.34 13.17
CA GLN A 88 -12.16 7.64 14.03
C GLN A 88 -13.46 8.43 14.27
N HIS A 89 -13.39 9.77 14.29
CA HIS A 89 -14.57 10.63 14.43
C HIS A 89 -15.26 10.91 13.09
N MET A 90 -14.54 10.84 11.97
CA MET A 90 -15.08 11.17 10.64
C MET A 90 -15.71 9.96 9.94
N LEU A 91 -15.18 8.77 10.18
CA LEU A 91 -15.59 7.54 9.50
C LEU A 91 -17.03 7.16 9.84
N ALA A 92 -17.81 6.88 8.80
CA ALA A 92 -19.11 6.26 8.96
C ALA A 92 -18.96 4.88 9.60
N HIS A 93 -19.89 4.50 10.46
CA HIS A 93 -19.88 3.21 11.18
C HIS A 93 -19.78 2.00 10.22
N THR A 94 -20.37 2.09 9.05
CA THR A 94 -20.32 1.05 8.01
C THR A 94 -18.88 0.83 7.48
N HIS A 95 -18.09 1.90 7.34
CA HIS A 95 -16.70 1.82 6.92
C HIS A 95 -15.80 1.32 8.05
N MET A 96 -16.01 1.79 9.29
CA MET A 96 -15.30 1.24 10.46
C MET A 96 -15.53 -0.27 10.62
N SER A 97 -16.79 -0.71 10.49
CA SER A 97 -17.15 -2.12 10.58
C SER A 97 -16.55 -2.94 9.42
N TRP A 98 -16.43 -2.38 8.24
CA TRP A 98 -15.77 -3.02 7.10
C TRP A 98 -14.26 -3.15 7.35
N LEU A 99 -13.57 -2.09 7.75
CA LEU A 99 -12.15 -2.11 8.09
C LEU A 99 -11.84 -3.15 9.18
N ALA A 100 -12.69 -3.24 10.20
CA ALA A 100 -12.54 -4.19 11.29
C ALA A 100 -12.61 -5.68 10.84
N GLN A 101 -13.17 -5.98 9.67
CA GLN A 101 -13.32 -7.34 9.15
C GLN A 101 -12.22 -7.73 8.15
N LEU A 102 -11.37 -6.79 7.74
CA LEU A 102 -10.32 -7.05 6.77
C LEU A 102 -9.29 -8.06 7.33
N PRO A 103 -8.81 -8.99 6.50
CA PRO A 103 -7.78 -9.94 6.90
C PRO A 103 -6.39 -9.28 6.95
N TYR A 104 -5.50 -9.81 7.78
CA TYR A 104 -4.10 -9.38 7.83
C TYR A 104 -3.30 -9.85 6.62
N ARG A 105 -3.69 -11.00 6.03
CA ARG A 105 -3.07 -11.56 4.83
C ARG A 105 -4.07 -12.35 4.01
N ILE A 106 -3.78 -12.48 2.71
CA ILE A 106 -4.49 -13.38 1.79
C ILE A 106 -3.45 -14.18 1.01
N GLU A 107 -3.68 -15.48 0.91
CA GLU A 107 -2.92 -16.37 0.04
C GLU A 107 -3.78 -16.72 -1.17
N LEU A 108 -3.25 -16.51 -2.37
CA LEU A 108 -3.94 -16.75 -3.62
C LEU A 108 -2.98 -17.37 -4.63
N ASP A 109 -3.19 -18.62 -5.02
CA ASP A 109 -2.32 -19.38 -5.91
C ASP A 109 -0.85 -19.31 -5.47
N ASN A 110 -0.01 -18.60 -6.23
CA ASN A 110 1.41 -18.40 -5.93
C ASN A 110 1.71 -17.02 -5.32
N MET A 111 0.67 -16.26 -4.95
CA MET A 111 0.78 -14.93 -4.37
C MET A 111 0.46 -14.93 -2.88
N LEU A 112 1.23 -14.19 -2.11
CA LEU A 112 0.96 -13.81 -0.73
C LEU A 112 0.80 -12.30 -0.67
N LEU A 113 -0.34 -11.87 -0.16
CA LEU A 113 -0.70 -10.47 -0.01
C LEU A 113 -0.69 -10.14 1.49
N CYS A 114 0.07 -9.14 1.89
CA CYS A 114 0.10 -8.62 3.25
C CYS A 114 0.49 -7.13 3.25
N HIS A 115 0.18 -6.40 4.31
CA HIS A 115 0.48 -4.99 4.37
C HIS A 115 1.97 -4.75 4.65
N GLY A 116 2.49 -5.31 5.74
CA GLY A 116 3.91 -5.34 6.08
C GLY A 116 4.51 -6.74 5.88
N SER A 117 5.40 -7.15 6.77
CA SER A 117 6.00 -8.48 6.72
C SER A 117 4.96 -9.59 6.92
N PRO A 118 5.10 -10.74 6.23
CA PRO A 118 4.19 -11.88 6.37
C PRO A 118 4.31 -12.63 7.70
N TYR A 119 5.36 -12.41 8.47
CA TYR A 119 5.46 -12.89 9.85
C TYR A 119 5.15 -11.78 10.84
N HIS A 120 4.61 -12.10 12.01
CA HIS A 120 4.15 -11.12 13.01
C HIS A 120 3.24 -10.04 12.41
N GLN A 121 2.36 -10.45 11.50
CA GLN A 121 1.55 -9.54 10.67
C GLN A 121 0.65 -8.59 11.47
N GLU A 122 0.31 -8.92 12.71
CA GLU A 122 -0.46 -8.06 13.62
C GLU A 122 0.36 -6.87 14.17
N GLU A 123 1.69 -6.96 14.08
CA GLU A 123 2.64 -5.91 14.47
C GLU A 123 3.07 -5.04 13.28
N PHE A 124 2.73 -5.47 12.05
CA PHE A 124 3.08 -4.81 10.79
C PHE A 124 4.57 -4.48 10.66
N PRO A 125 5.52 -5.44 10.77
CA PRO A 125 6.92 -5.14 10.63
C PRO A 125 7.24 -4.58 9.24
N TYR A 126 8.13 -3.59 9.18
CA TYR A 126 8.62 -3.04 7.93
C TYR A 126 9.49 -4.04 7.16
N ILE A 127 9.54 -3.89 5.84
CA ILE A 127 10.51 -4.54 4.96
C ILE A 127 11.26 -3.41 4.25
N LEU A 128 12.44 -3.06 4.75
CA LEU A 128 13.23 -1.93 4.29
C LEU A 128 14.45 -2.34 3.46
N ASP A 129 15.02 -3.50 3.77
CA ASP A 129 16.25 -3.95 3.16
C ASP A 129 16.30 -5.48 2.95
N GLU A 130 17.43 -5.96 2.46
CA GLU A 130 17.68 -7.37 2.16
C GLU A 130 17.66 -8.23 3.42
N ALA A 131 18.05 -7.71 4.58
CA ALA A 131 18.05 -8.45 5.84
C ALA A 131 16.63 -8.75 6.32
N ASP A 132 15.69 -7.82 6.13
CA ASP A 132 14.27 -8.05 6.43
C ASP A 132 13.68 -9.16 5.53
N VAL A 133 14.07 -9.19 4.25
CA VAL A 133 13.65 -10.26 3.32
C VAL A 133 14.29 -11.59 3.69
N GLU A 134 15.57 -11.61 4.11
CA GLU A 134 16.22 -12.83 4.60
C GLU A 134 15.51 -13.39 5.83
N ALA A 135 15.03 -12.54 6.73
CA ALA A 135 14.21 -12.96 7.85
C ALA A 135 12.90 -13.63 7.41
N ILE A 136 12.23 -13.11 6.36
CA ILE A 136 11.05 -13.75 5.77
C ILE A 136 11.40 -15.16 5.26
N VAL A 137 12.51 -15.30 4.57
CA VAL A 137 12.98 -16.60 4.03
C VAL A 137 13.23 -17.60 5.16
N GLN A 138 13.83 -17.15 6.25
CA GLN A 138 14.15 -18.01 7.41
C GLN A 138 12.89 -18.45 8.18
N HIS A 139 11.88 -17.56 8.32
CA HIS A 139 10.66 -17.85 9.05
C HIS A 139 9.62 -18.62 8.23
N GLY A 140 9.65 -18.55 6.90
CA GLY A 140 8.62 -19.07 6.04
C GLY A 140 9.11 -19.70 4.75
N SER A 141 9.81 -20.85 4.83
CA SER A 141 10.20 -21.62 3.63
C SER A 141 9.00 -22.05 2.74
N THR A 142 7.77 -21.94 3.24
CA THR A 142 6.52 -22.34 2.59
C THR A 142 5.74 -21.17 1.99
N TYR A 143 6.21 -19.92 2.11
CA TYR A 143 5.51 -18.79 1.50
C TYR A 143 5.52 -18.88 -0.02
N GLN A 144 4.48 -18.31 -0.63
CA GLN A 144 4.31 -18.23 -2.08
C GLN A 144 5.52 -17.55 -2.75
N SER A 145 5.67 -17.79 -4.06
CA SER A 145 6.81 -17.24 -4.80
C SER A 145 6.73 -15.72 -5.03
N LEU A 146 5.52 -15.15 -4.96
CA LEU A 146 5.30 -13.71 -5.12
C LEU A 146 4.68 -13.15 -3.84
N ILE A 147 5.36 -12.22 -3.19
CA ILE A 147 4.88 -11.53 -1.98
C ILE A 147 4.68 -10.07 -2.36
N PHE A 148 3.46 -9.56 -2.19
CA PHE A 148 3.11 -8.16 -2.43
C PHE A 148 2.83 -7.46 -1.11
N VAL A 149 3.48 -6.31 -0.90
CA VAL A 149 3.40 -5.51 0.33
C VAL A 149 3.29 -4.01 0.05
N GLY A 150 2.97 -3.24 1.08
CA GLY A 150 2.99 -1.77 1.13
C GLY A 150 3.75 -1.27 2.35
N HIS A 151 3.09 -0.46 3.17
CA HIS A 151 3.46 -0.02 4.51
C HIS A 151 4.68 0.92 4.61
N THR A 152 5.77 0.67 3.92
CA THR A 152 6.95 1.53 3.94
C THR A 152 6.75 2.81 3.13
N HIS A 153 5.83 2.78 2.17
CA HIS A 153 5.62 3.79 1.11
C HIS A 153 6.82 3.95 0.16
N LEU A 154 7.78 3.04 0.23
CA LEU A 154 8.94 2.97 -0.64
C LEU A 154 8.68 1.91 -1.71
N ALA A 155 8.56 2.32 -2.95
CA ALA A 155 8.44 1.38 -4.04
C ALA A 155 9.75 0.60 -4.20
N THR A 156 9.71 -0.71 -3.99
CA THR A 156 10.92 -1.55 -3.95
C THR A 156 10.61 -2.96 -4.39
N ALA A 157 11.57 -3.63 -5.03
CA ALA A 157 11.47 -5.03 -5.36
C ALA A 157 12.74 -5.80 -4.96
N PHE A 158 12.54 -7.00 -4.44
CA PHE A 158 13.61 -7.93 -4.09
C PHE A 158 13.41 -9.24 -4.84
N ILE A 159 14.51 -9.85 -5.27
CA ILE A 159 14.56 -11.17 -5.88
C ILE A 159 15.47 -12.09 -5.07
N PHE A 160 15.07 -13.34 -4.92
CA PHE A 160 15.89 -14.37 -4.30
C PHE A 160 15.50 -15.76 -4.81
N ARG A 161 16.44 -16.69 -4.73
CA ARG A 161 16.19 -18.10 -5.01
C ARG A 161 16.41 -18.93 -3.74
N GLU A 162 17.59 -18.82 -3.15
CA GLU A 162 17.92 -19.30 -1.80
C GLU A 162 18.58 -18.18 -1.03
N GLN A 163 19.77 -17.78 -1.43
CA GLN A 163 20.53 -16.60 -0.99
C GLN A 163 21.59 -16.29 -2.07
N PRO A 164 22.08 -15.04 -2.23
CA PRO A 164 21.67 -13.84 -1.49
C PRO A 164 20.33 -13.29 -1.97
N VAL A 165 19.68 -12.49 -1.14
CA VAL A 165 18.59 -11.61 -1.54
C VAL A 165 19.18 -10.40 -2.26
N LEU A 166 18.57 -9.98 -3.36
CA LEU A 166 19.02 -8.82 -4.13
C LEU A 166 17.87 -7.83 -4.31
N ARG A 167 18.14 -6.56 -4.02
CA ARG A 167 17.26 -5.47 -4.42
C ARG A 167 17.41 -5.23 -5.92
N ILE A 168 16.30 -5.24 -6.66
CA ILE A 168 16.32 -5.16 -8.14
C ILE A 168 15.64 -3.93 -8.69
N TRP A 169 15.25 -2.99 -7.81
CA TRP A 169 14.55 -1.77 -8.23
C TRP A 169 15.56 -0.69 -8.60
N GLU A 170 15.51 -0.21 -9.83
CA GLU A 170 16.41 0.85 -10.33
C GLU A 170 15.66 2.06 -10.93
N ASP A 171 14.42 1.89 -11.43
CA ASP A 171 13.67 2.96 -12.10
C ASP A 171 12.16 2.80 -11.88
N PRO A 172 11.39 3.88 -11.56
CA PRO A 172 9.95 3.85 -11.32
C PRO A 172 9.08 3.41 -12.50
N HIS A 173 9.65 3.13 -13.66
CA HIS A 173 8.93 2.59 -14.82
C HIS A 173 9.49 1.24 -15.29
N THR A 174 10.22 0.54 -14.43
CA THR A 174 10.82 -0.74 -14.79
C THR A 174 9.78 -1.85 -14.77
N THR A 175 9.72 -2.61 -15.86
CA THR A 175 9.01 -3.88 -15.92
C THR A 175 9.91 -5.00 -15.47
N ILE A 176 9.56 -5.68 -14.38
CA ILE A 176 10.29 -6.83 -13.85
C ILE A 176 9.70 -8.10 -14.46
N GLN A 177 10.51 -8.85 -15.20
CA GLN A 177 10.14 -10.17 -15.70
C GLN A 177 10.31 -11.20 -14.57
N ILE A 178 9.24 -11.95 -14.27
CA ILE A 178 9.24 -12.96 -13.22
C ILE A 178 9.83 -14.25 -13.75
N LEU A 179 11.03 -14.58 -13.25
CA LEU A 179 11.76 -15.79 -13.64
C LEU A 179 11.20 -17.03 -12.95
N PRO A 180 11.21 -18.19 -13.63
CA PRO A 180 10.91 -19.46 -12.99
C PRO A 180 11.89 -19.71 -11.84
N ASP A 181 11.44 -20.44 -10.80
CA ASP A 181 12.25 -20.85 -9.64
C ASP A 181 12.84 -19.69 -8.81
N HIS A 182 12.40 -18.46 -9.03
CA HIS A 182 12.74 -17.31 -8.21
C HIS A 182 11.55 -16.86 -7.38
N ARG A 183 11.84 -16.22 -6.27
CA ARG A 183 10.86 -15.61 -5.36
C ARG A 183 11.07 -14.10 -5.38
N TYR A 184 9.98 -13.40 -5.13
CA TYR A 184 9.98 -11.94 -5.17
C TYR A 184 9.22 -11.37 -3.99
N VAL A 185 9.72 -10.25 -3.46
CA VAL A 185 8.95 -9.34 -2.62
C VAL A 185 8.80 -8.02 -3.39
N PHE A 186 7.57 -7.62 -3.65
CA PHE A 186 7.22 -6.37 -4.31
C PHE A 186 6.55 -5.44 -3.32
N ASN A 187 7.20 -4.33 -2.98
CA ASN A 187 6.54 -3.22 -2.32
C ASN A 187 6.02 -2.26 -3.39
N VAL A 188 4.71 -2.10 -3.44
CA VAL A 188 4.07 -1.28 -4.49
C VAL A 188 4.14 0.23 -4.20
N GLY A 189 4.78 0.62 -3.09
CA GLY A 189 4.81 2.00 -2.65
C GLY A 189 3.45 2.47 -2.13
N SER A 190 3.21 3.76 -2.20
CA SER A 190 1.98 4.39 -1.69
C SER A 190 1.24 5.17 -2.77
N VAL A 191 -0.08 5.03 -2.81
CA VAL A 191 -0.95 5.90 -3.59
C VAL A 191 -0.99 7.29 -2.97
N GLY A 192 -1.27 7.37 -1.67
CA GLY A 192 -1.63 8.61 -1.00
C GLY A 192 -0.49 9.42 -0.42
N GLN A 193 0.64 8.78 -0.09
CA GLN A 193 1.78 9.43 0.55
C GLN A 193 3.10 8.70 0.25
N PRO A 194 3.60 8.75 -0.99
CA PRO A 194 4.92 8.20 -1.33
C PRO A 194 6.04 8.81 -0.49
N ARG A 195 7.10 8.00 -0.19
CA ARG A 195 8.25 8.40 0.65
C ARG A 195 9.59 8.09 0.00
N ASP A 196 9.61 7.90 -1.30
CA ASP A 196 10.80 7.57 -2.08
C ASP A 196 11.34 8.76 -2.91
N GLY A 197 10.94 9.97 -2.54
CA GLY A 197 11.35 11.22 -3.20
C GLY A 197 10.56 11.56 -4.47
N ASP A 198 9.60 10.71 -4.85
CA ASP A 198 8.68 10.96 -5.96
C ASP A 198 7.26 11.18 -5.40
N TRP A 199 6.73 12.39 -5.51
CA TRP A 199 5.43 12.78 -4.99
C TRP A 199 4.24 12.13 -5.72
N ARG A 200 4.47 11.59 -6.92
CA ARG A 200 3.43 10.96 -7.74
C ARG A 200 2.94 9.67 -7.12
N ALA A 201 1.63 9.43 -7.15
CA ALA A 201 1.00 8.23 -6.62
C ALA A 201 1.59 6.95 -7.24
N SER A 202 1.98 6.00 -6.41
CA SER A 202 2.58 4.73 -6.83
C SER A 202 1.52 3.62 -6.92
N TYR A 203 1.59 2.80 -7.99
CA TYR A 203 0.71 1.65 -8.19
C TYR A 203 1.36 0.61 -9.10
N GLY A 204 0.94 -0.65 -8.99
CA GLY A 204 1.50 -1.76 -9.76
C GLY A 204 0.51 -2.42 -10.70
N ILE A 205 1.03 -3.06 -11.75
CA ILE A 205 0.29 -3.95 -12.65
C ILE A 205 1.02 -5.28 -12.72
N PHE A 206 0.35 -6.34 -12.30
CA PHE A 206 0.85 -7.71 -12.44
C PHE A 206 0.14 -8.42 -13.61
N ASP A 207 0.89 -8.78 -14.63
CA ASP A 207 0.39 -9.58 -15.76
C ASP A 207 0.75 -11.06 -15.56
N THR A 208 -0.26 -11.89 -15.27
CA THR A 208 -0.08 -13.31 -14.98
C THR A 208 0.34 -14.11 -16.22
N GLU A 209 -0.03 -13.67 -17.42
CA GLU A 209 0.29 -14.35 -18.68
C GLU A 209 1.69 -13.97 -19.16
N ALA A 210 1.99 -12.68 -19.16
CA ALA A 210 3.35 -12.18 -19.45
C ALA A 210 4.35 -12.52 -18.34
N ARG A 211 3.86 -12.89 -17.13
CA ARG A 211 4.66 -13.12 -15.93
C ARG A 211 5.56 -11.93 -15.66
N SER A 212 4.97 -10.76 -15.59
CA SER A 212 5.68 -9.50 -15.36
C SER A 212 4.99 -8.63 -14.33
N PHE A 213 5.77 -7.87 -13.58
CA PHE A 213 5.27 -6.84 -12.69
C PHE A 213 5.83 -5.49 -13.14
N GLU A 214 4.94 -4.51 -13.28
CA GLU A 214 5.26 -3.16 -13.67
C GLU A 214 4.80 -2.20 -12.57
N LEU A 215 5.69 -1.36 -12.09
CA LEU A 215 5.34 -0.24 -11.22
C LEU A 215 5.16 1.00 -12.08
N ARG A 216 4.17 1.82 -11.70
CA ARG A 216 3.83 3.06 -12.40
C ARG A 216 3.60 4.19 -11.42
N ARG A 217 3.63 5.41 -11.94
CA ARG A 217 3.36 6.65 -11.22
C ARG A 217 2.23 7.42 -11.90
N ALA A 218 1.34 8.00 -11.10
CA ALA A 218 0.29 8.88 -11.56
C ALA A 218 0.42 10.27 -10.90
N GLU A 219 0.45 11.32 -11.70
CA GLU A 219 0.35 12.69 -11.21
C GLU A 219 -1.09 12.95 -10.73
N TYR A 220 -1.23 13.68 -9.65
CA TYR A 220 -2.52 14.05 -9.08
C TYR A 220 -2.53 15.51 -8.61
N ASP A 221 -3.69 16.04 -8.28
CA ASP A 221 -3.84 17.39 -7.74
C ASP A 221 -3.38 17.45 -6.28
N VAL A 222 -2.06 17.58 -6.10
CA VAL A 222 -1.41 17.63 -4.79
C VAL A 222 -1.80 18.88 -4.01
N ASP A 223 -2.04 20.00 -4.70
CA ASP A 223 -2.48 21.26 -4.07
C ASP A 223 -3.83 21.06 -3.39
N THR A 224 -4.81 20.51 -4.10
CA THR A 224 -6.14 20.21 -3.54
C THR A 224 -6.06 19.24 -2.37
N ALA A 225 -5.28 18.16 -2.50
CA ALA A 225 -5.09 17.18 -1.42
C ALA A 225 -4.48 17.82 -0.16
N SER A 226 -3.43 18.63 -0.34
CA SER A 226 -2.74 19.37 0.73
C SER A 226 -3.68 20.37 1.42
N GLU A 227 -4.40 21.21 0.64
CA GLU A 227 -5.35 22.17 1.20
C GLU A 227 -6.44 21.52 2.05
N LYS A 228 -6.95 20.36 1.64
CA LYS A 228 -7.98 19.63 2.40
C LYS A 228 -7.45 19.18 3.77
N ILE A 229 -6.20 18.68 3.84
CA ILE A 229 -5.54 18.30 5.09
C ILE A 229 -5.47 19.51 6.04
N VAL A 230 -5.02 20.67 5.51
CA VAL A 230 -4.92 21.92 6.27
C VAL A 230 -6.30 22.38 6.78
N ARG A 231 -7.33 22.30 5.95
CA ARG A 231 -8.72 22.69 6.33
C ARG A 231 -9.29 21.83 7.44
N LEU A 232 -8.88 20.58 7.56
CA LEU A 232 -9.26 19.68 8.67
C LEU A 232 -8.53 20.01 9.96
N GLY A 233 -7.54 20.89 9.95
CA GLY A 233 -6.69 21.19 11.10
C GLY A 233 -5.70 20.08 11.46
N PHE A 234 -5.40 19.19 10.54
CA PHE A 234 -4.39 18.17 10.71
C PHE A 234 -2.98 18.81 10.68
N PRO A 235 -1.94 18.14 11.24
CA PRO A 235 -0.58 18.66 11.25
C PRO A 235 -0.09 19.08 9.87
N LEU A 236 0.47 20.29 9.75
CA LEU A 236 0.96 20.85 8.47
C LEU A 236 1.99 19.95 7.79
N THR A 237 2.78 19.22 8.57
CA THR A 237 3.75 18.25 8.04
C THR A 237 3.11 17.17 7.16
N LEU A 238 1.83 16.85 7.37
CA LEU A 238 1.11 15.87 6.54
C LEU A 238 0.76 16.44 5.16
N SER A 239 0.52 17.75 5.06
CA SER A 239 0.25 18.43 3.79
C SER A 239 1.54 18.74 3.04
N GLU A 240 2.57 19.24 3.73
CA GLU A 240 3.84 19.65 3.12
C GLU A 240 4.60 18.47 2.50
N ARG A 241 4.60 17.32 3.15
CA ARG A 241 5.31 16.14 2.68
C ARG A 241 4.78 15.56 1.37
N LEU A 242 3.51 15.83 1.03
CA LEU A 242 2.92 15.38 -0.24
C LEU A 242 3.66 15.94 -1.45
N PHE A 243 4.17 17.17 -1.37
CA PHE A 243 4.92 17.80 -2.45
C PHE A 243 6.34 17.25 -2.61
N LEU A 244 6.86 16.63 -1.56
CA LEU A 244 8.25 16.20 -1.48
C LEU A 244 8.40 14.67 -1.72
N GLY A 245 7.32 13.93 -1.64
CA GLY A 245 7.40 12.46 -1.65
C GLY A 245 8.11 11.91 -0.40
N LEU A 246 7.80 12.44 0.82
CA LEU A 246 8.46 12.13 2.09
C LEU A 246 7.52 11.55 3.14
#